data_dee920c2509cbd0d7bf12f07a71d5b85
#
_entry.id   dee920c2509cbd0d7bf12f07a71d5b85
#
_cell.length_a   1.000
_cell.length_b   1.000
_cell.length_c   1.000
_cell.angle_alpha   90.00
_cell.angle_beta   90.00
_cell.angle_gamma   90.00
#
_symmetry.space_group_name_H-M   'P 1'
#
loop_
_entity.id
_entity.type
_entity.pdbx_description
1 polymer ?
#
loop_
_entity_poly.entity_id
_entity_poly.type
_entity_poly.pdbx_seq_one_letter_code
_entity_poly.pdbx_strand_id
1 'polypeptide(L)'
;MRYYITTIMTLLLLVACQGKEEGRADAIQPGMTLHVPLAKVGSVCELEELFSEWRFVPLETNDSALVPDLNSVKNIQLTEEALYVGDHYQVMQFDRKGYFIRFLPHAGNGPEDYDFLLGFSVQANGSYMVLNGGVINRYHVLAYSKEGDLLLNHSFGLDQYPLLNIYPMDACHLAIRTDWGFNAPTASPYLLYIVDLQTGKVHQSYYPNPKSNLGMGLTLYFVNYAGQVLMSNYGTSDIYAFTADSSSVRYHVDVDGRNSPEGFWTSYEDGFDVWGAYNREGYIDHIPFFMETDERIWLRFEGGADNLQGYAWIDKQSGEVHSFKQFAFDPSFC
;
A
#
# COMPACT_ATOMS: atom_id res chain seq x y z
N MET A 1 28.74 -14.51 64.78
CA MET A 1 27.70 -15.42 64.26
C MET A 1 26.33 -14.76 64.06
N ARG A 2 26.24 -13.44 63.88
CA ARG A 2 25.00 -12.70 63.70
C ARG A 2 24.83 -12.04 62.30
N TYR A 3 25.85 -12.08 61.47
CA TYR A 3 25.85 -11.45 60.15
C TYR A 3 25.49 -12.37 59.00
N TYR A 4 25.53 -13.71 59.19
CA TYR A 4 25.21 -14.68 58.13
C TYR A 4 23.70 -14.98 58.00
N ILE A 5 22.91 -14.69 59.03
CA ILE A 5 21.47 -14.97 58.98
C ILE A 5 20.70 -13.86 58.22
N THR A 6 21.20 -12.63 58.28
CA THR A 6 20.55 -11.50 57.58
C THR A 6 20.79 -11.54 56.08
N THR A 7 21.94 -12.06 55.59
CA THR A 7 22.27 -12.15 54.17
C THR A 7 21.49 -13.27 53.47
N ILE A 8 21.18 -14.36 54.19
CA ILE A 8 20.36 -15.47 53.62
C ILE A 8 18.87 -15.10 53.54
N MET A 9 18.38 -14.30 54.48
CA MET A 9 16.97 -13.84 54.43
C MET A 9 16.71 -12.79 53.35
N THR A 10 17.73 -12.00 52.99
CA THR A 10 17.62 -11.00 51.91
C THR A 10 17.71 -11.67 50.54
N LEU A 11 18.40 -12.82 50.42
CA LEU A 11 18.48 -13.57 49.17
C LEU A 11 17.21 -14.40 48.88
N LEU A 12 16.49 -14.81 49.95
CA LEU A 12 15.23 -15.57 49.82
C LEU A 12 14.01 -14.67 49.49
N LEU A 13 14.11 -13.37 49.72
CA LEU A 13 13.04 -12.41 49.33
C LEU A 13 13.13 -11.96 47.86
N LEU A 14 14.26 -12.21 47.18
CA LEU A 14 14.43 -11.90 45.76
C LEU A 14 13.92 -13.03 44.82
N VAL A 15 13.59 -14.21 45.33
CA VAL A 15 13.07 -15.33 44.54
C VAL A 15 11.54 -15.44 44.57
N ALA A 16 10.85 -14.63 45.39
CA ALA A 16 9.43 -14.74 45.58
C ALA A 16 8.56 -13.77 44.74
N CYS A 17 9.17 -13.04 43.77
CA CYS A 17 8.45 -12.17 42.83
C CYS A 17 8.74 -12.55 41.36
N GLN A 18 8.76 -13.82 41.04
CA GLN A 18 8.40 -14.28 39.69
C GLN A 18 6.93 -14.66 39.73
N GLY A 19 6.06 -13.64 39.87
CA GLY A 19 4.71 -13.75 39.41
C GLY A 19 4.80 -14.09 37.92
N LYS A 20 4.15 -15.18 37.49
CA LYS A 20 3.81 -15.38 36.09
C LYS A 20 3.17 -14.11 35.63
N GLU A 21 3.87 -13.28 34.85
CA GLU A 21 3.22 -12.38 33.94
C GLU A 21 2.42 -13.29 32.98
N GLU A 22 1.13 -13.37 33.21
CA GLU A 22 0.20 -13.84 32.20
C GLU A 22 0.42 -12.93 31.00
N GLY A 23 0.89 -13.55 29.91
CA GLY A 23 1.44 -12.93 28.72
C GLY A 23 0.70 -11.68 28.27
N ARG A 24 1.23 -10.54 28.66
CA ARG A 24 0.99 -9.30 27.93
C ARG A 24 1.69 -9.50 26.58
N ALA A 25 0.92 -9.61 25.52
CA ALA A 25 1.51 -9.65 24.20
C ALA A 25 2.47 -8.46 24.06
N ASP A 26 3.67 -8.69 23.57
CA ASP A 26 4.63 -7.62 23.36
C ASP A 26 4.03 -6.63 22.36
N ALA A 27 4.15 -5.34 22.64
CA ALA A 27 3.70 -4.29 21.72
C ALA A 27 4.35 -4.49 20.34
N ILE A 28 3.57 -4.32 19.28
CA ILE A 28 4.02 -4.52 17.90
C ILE A 28 5.15 -3.53 17.57
N GLN A 29 6.27 -4.06 17.12
CA GLN A 29 7.48 -3.31 16.75
C GLN A 29 7.87 -3.60 15.29
N PRO A 30 8.55 -2.66 14.60
CA PRO A 30 9.13 -2.92 13.29
C PRO A 30 10.07 -4.13 13.30
N GLY A 31 10.01 -4.94 12.25
CA GLY A 31 10.79 -6.18 12.11
C GLY A 31 10.12 -7.43 12.68
N MET A 32 8.96 -7.29 13.33
CA MET A 32 8.19 -8.44 13.84
C MET A 32 7.40 -9.13 12.74
N THR A 33 7.05 -10.39 12.99
CA THR A 33 6.05 -11.11 12.20
C THR A 33 4.66 -10.83 12.77
N LEU A 34 3.75 -10.38 11.91
CA LEU A 34 2.33 -10.21 12.22
C LEU A 34 1.61 -11.52 11.92
N HIS A 35 1.25 -12.27 12.95
CA HIS A 35 0.50 -13.52 12.80
C HIS A 35 -1.00 -13.20 12.69
N VAL A 36 -1.55 -13.36 11.51
CA VAL A 36 -2.94 -13.05 11.18
C VAL A 36 -3.73 -14.35 11.01
N PRO A 37 -4.71 -14.63 11.85
CA PRO A 37 -5.55 -15.80 11.66
C PRO A 37 -6.39 -15.67 10.38
N LEU A 38 -6.61 -16.77 9.68
CA LEU A 38 -7.49 -16.77 8.50
C LEU A 38 -8.91 -16.37 8.91
N ALA A 39 -9.48 -15.43 8.18
CA ALA A 39 -10.83 -14.94 8.44
C ALA A 39 -11.88 -16.05 8.25
N LYS A 40 -12.72 -16.27 9.24
CA LYS A 40 -13.80 -17.28 9.18
C LYS A 40 -14.81 -16.89 8.11
N VAL A 41 -15.31 -17.90 7.39
CA VAL A 41 -16.38 -17.69 6.41
C VAL A 41 -17.60 -17.06 7.09
N GLY A 42 -18.11 -15.96 6.50
CA GLY A 42 -19.24 -15.21 7.03
C GLY A 42 -18.93 -14.31 8.23
N SER A 43 -17.65 -14.18 8.64
CA SER A 43 -17.28 -13.23 9.68
C SER A 43 -17.43 -11.79 9.19
N VAL A 44 -18.01 -10.96 10.03
CA VAL A 44 -18.33 -9.56 9.76
C VAL A 44 -17.71 -8.71 10.85
N CYS A 45 -17.28 -7.51 10.49
CA CYS A 45 -16.87 -6.48 11.43
C CYS A 45 -17.74 -5.25 11.21
N GLU A 46 -18.44 -4.83 12.24
CA GLU A 46 -19.29 -3.65 12.20
C GLU A 46 -18.44 -2.39 12.22
N LEU A 47 -18.75 -1.39 11.38
CA LEU A 47 -17.99 -0.13 11.35
C LEU A 47 -18.04 0.61 12.70
N GLU A 48 -19.14 0.48 13.42
CA GLU A 48 -19.37 1.06 14.74
C GLU A 48 -18.43 0.50 15.82
N GLU A 49 -17.92 -0.73 15.65
CA GLU A 49 -16.92 -1.32 16.54
C GLU A 49 -15.53 -0.73 16.33
N LEU A 50 -15.30 -0.16 15.14
CA LEU A 50 -13.99 0.30 14.69
C LEU A 50 -13.82 1.82 14.83
N PHE A 51 -14.88 2.57 14.57
CA PHE A 51 -14.85 4.01 14.43
C PHE A 51 -15.93 4.66 15.30
N SER A 52 -15.54 5.65 16.08
CA SER A 52 -16.50 6.46 16.84
C SER A 52 -17.40 7.34 15.93
N GLU A 53 -16.89 7.67 14.76
CA GLU A 53 -17.62 8.43 13.75
C GLU A 53 -17.23 7.93 12.35
N TRP A 54 -18.20 7.72 11.51
CA TRP A 54 -18.02 7.41 10.10
C TRP A 54 -19.19 7.99 9.29
N ARG A 55 -18.98 8.18 8.02
CA ARG A 55 -20.02 8.66 7.11
C ARG A 55 -19.78 8.20 5.69
N PHE A 56 -20.85 8.00 4.95
CA PHE A 56 -20.80 7.93 3.49
C PHE A 56 -20.73 9.34 2.91
N VAL A 57 -19.95 9.48 1.86
CA VAL A 57 -19.89 10.69 1.05
C VAL A 57 -20.39 10.31 -0.34
N PRO A 58 -21.69 10.52 -0.64
CA PRO A 58 -22.20 10.27 -1.99
C PRO A 58 -21.55 11.25 -2.96
N LEU A 59 -20.97 10.73 -4.03
CA LEU A 59 -20.42 11.59 -5.08
C LEU A 59 -21.54 12.06 -6.01
N GLU A 60 -21.54 13.35 -6.29
CA GLU A 60 -22.44 13.93 -7.27
C GLU A 60 -22.25 13.24 -8.61
N THR A 61 -23.36 12.77 -9.20
CA THR A 61 -23.37 12.09 -10.49
C THR A 61 -24.33 12.85 -11.41
N ASN A 62 -23.77 13.49 -12.42
CA ASN A 62 -24.52 14.19 -13.45
C ASN A 62 -23.77 14.08 -14.79
N ASP A 63 -24.32 14.63 -15.86
CA ASP A 63 -23.73 14.57 -17.21
C ASP A 63 -22.28 15.16 -17.28
N SER A 64 -21.91 16.00 -16.32
CA SER A 64 -20.58 16.62 -16.22
C SER A 64 -19.67 15.94 -15.20
N ALA A 65 -20.16 15.02 -14.37
CA ALA A 65 -19.45 14.40 -13.27
C ALA A 65 -19.75 12.90 -13.19
N LEU A 66 -19.69 12.22 -14.32
CA LEU A 66 -19.92 10.78 -14.38
C LEU A 66 -18.62 10.03 -14.10
N VAL A 67 -18.60 9.21 -13.05
CA VAL A 67 -17.60 8.15 -12.89
C VAL A 67 -18.04 6.98 -13.76
N PRO A 68 -17.41 6.74 -14.92
CA PRO A 68 -17.99 5.87 -15.94
C PRO A 68 -18.05 4.40 -15.50
N ASP A 69 -17.08 3.95 -14.73
CA ASP A 69 -17.01 2.57 -14.24
C ASP A 69 -16.17 2.54 -12.95
N LEU A 70 -16.71 1.98 -11.88
CA LEU A 70 -15.98 1.81 -10.62
C LEU A 70 -14.74 0.92 -10.77
N ASN A 71 -14.74 -0.02 -11.72
CA ASN A 71 -13.58 -0.85 -12.01
C ASN A 71 -12.46 -0.07 -12.71
N SER A 72 -12.77 1.08 -13.30
CA SER A 72 -11.79 1.97 -13.93
C SER A 72 -11.14 2.93 -12.93
N VAL A 73 -11.67 3.05 -11.72
CA VAL A 73 -11.07 3.90 -10.68
C VAL A 73 -9.70 3.34 -10.29
N LYS A 74 -8.66 4.12 -10.53
CA LYS A 74 -7.28 3.74 -10.27
C LYS A 74 -6.78 4.19 -8.93
N ASN A 75 -7.19 5.36 -8.51
CA ASN A 75 -6.77 5.91 -7.23
C ASN A 75 -7.84 6.88 -6.69
N ILE A 76 -7.95 6.91 -5.38
CA ILE A 76 -8.76 7.88 -4.63
C ILE A 76 -7.80 8.56 -3.65
N GLN A 77 -7.76 9.88 -3.68
CA GLN A 77 -6.97 10.64 -2.73
C GLN A 77 -7.84 11.65 -1.99
N LEU A 78 -7.73 11.64 -0.66
CA LEU A 78 -8.40 12.58 0.22
C LEU A 78 -7.37 13.57 0.77
N THR A 79 -7.65 14.86 0.60
CA THR A 79 -6.90 15.96 1.20
C THR A 79 -7.76 16.68 2.24
N GLU A 80 -7.22 17.68 2.92
CA GLU A 80 -8.00 18.50 3.86
C GLU A 80 -9.15 19.24 3.15
N GLU A 81 -8.97 19.66 1.90
CA GLU A 81 -9.93 20.49 1.17
C GLU A 81 -10.86 19.70 0.26
N ALA A 82 -10.40 18.58 -0.31
CA ALA A 82 -11.11 17.91 -1.41
C ALA A 82 -10.88 16.40 -1.47
N LEU A 83 -11.73 15.73 -2.21
CA LEU A 83 -11.61 14.34 -2.63
C LEU A 83 -11.29 14.31 -4.13
N TYR A 84 -10.31 13.50 -4.50
CA TYR A 84 -9.91 13.28 -5.89
C TYR A 84 -10.14 11.83 -6.28
N VAL A 85 -10.74 11.62 -7.44
CA VAL A 85 -11.02 10.29 -8.00
C VAL A 85 -10.44 10.25 -9.41
N GLY A 86 -9.47 9.36 -9.63
CA GLY A 86 -8.85 9.16 -10.93
C GLY A 86 -9.32 7.89 -11.60
N ASP A 87 -9.68 7.97 -12.87
CA ASP A 87 -9.86 6.84 -13.77
C ASP A 87 -8.63 6.72 -14.72
N HIS A 88 -8.78 6.00 -15.83
CA HIS A 88 -7.70 5.84 -16.81
C HIS A 88 -7.37 7.11 -17.61
N TYR A 89 -8.27 8.11 -17.62
CA TYR A 89 -8.17 9.22 -18.56
C TYR A 89 -8.18 10.57 -17.89
N GLN A 90 -8.70 10.67 -16.66
CA GLN A 90 -8.91 11.95 -16.01
C GLN A 90 -8.94 11.84 -14.49
N VAL A 91 -8.74 12.95 -13.82
CA VAL A 91 -8.90 13.08 -12.37
C VAL A 91 -10.02 14.05 -12.08
N MET A 92 -11.02 13.59 -11.34
CA MET A 92 -12.17 14.38 -10.87
C MET A 92 -11.89 14.91 -9.47
N GLN A 93 -12.20 16.17 -9.24
CA GLN A 93 -12.13 16.81 -7.93
C GLN A 93 -13.54 17.05 -7.41
N PHE A 94 -13.79 16.59 -6.18
CA PHE A 94 -15.02 16.81 -5.43
C PHE A 94 -14.70 17.56 -4.14
N ASP A 95 -15.66 18.30 -3.61
CA ASP A 95 -15.55 18.84 -2.28
C ASP A 95 -15.68 17.72 -1.21
N ARG A 96 -15.49 18.07 0.07
CA ARG A 96 -15.58 17.12 1.19
C ARG A 96 -17.00 16.57 1.44
N LYS A 97 -18.01 17.11 0.75
CA LYS A 97 -19.40 16.64 0.80
C LYS A 97 -19.78 15.81 -0.42
N GLY A 98 -18.87 15.67 -1.40
CA GLY A 98 -19.07 14.91 -2.61
C GLY A 98 -19.62 15.71 -3.79
N TYR A 99 -19.76 17.03 -3.69
CA TYR A 99 -20.17 17.86 -4.84
C TYR A 99 -19.01 18.01 -5.82
N PHE A 100 -19.31 17.81 -7.09
CA PHE A 100 -18.32 17.95 -8.16
C PHE A 100 -17.81 19.39 -8.29
N ILE A 101 -16.51 19.57 -8.34
CA ILE A 101 -15.87 20.86 -8.52
C ILE A 101 -15.40 21.03 -9.96
N ARG A 102 -14.54 20.10 -10.43
CA ARG A 102 -13.95 20.15 -11.77
C ARG A 102 -13.22 18.86 -12.12
N PHE A 103 -12.87 18.71 -13.38
CA PHE A 103 -11.76 17.85 -13.79
C PHE A 103 -10.43 18.58 -13.57
N LEU A 104 -9.38 17.85 -13.20
CA LEU A 104 -8.05 18.42 -13.24
C LEU A 104 -7.66 18.67 -14.71
N PRO A 105 -6.99 19.80 -15.02
CA PRO A 105 -6.55 20.12 -16.36
C PRO A 105 -5.65 19.05 -16.99
N HIS A 106 -5.41 19.17 -18.31
CA HIS A 106 -4.45 18.40 -19.09
C HIS A 106 -4.77 16.92 -19.32
N ALA A 107 -6.03 16.49 -19.16
CA ALA A 107 -6.44 15.22 -19.74
C ALA A 107 -6.67 15.40 -21.25
N GLY A 108 -5.81 14.81 -22.09
CA GLY A 108 -5.89 15.00 -23.54
C GLY A 108 -4.67 14.46 -24.31
N ASN A 109 -4.46 14.96 -25.54
CA ASN A 109 -3.39 14.51 -26.43
C ASN A 109 -2.43 15.65 -26.82
N GLY A 110 -2.43 16.75 -26.10
CA GLY A 110 -1.52 17.87 -26.31
C GLY A 110 -0.09 17.55 -25.81
N PRO A 111 0.89 18.38 -26.12
CA PRO A 111 2.28 18.15 -25.73
C PRO A 111 2.51 18.27 -24.21
N GLU A 112 1.60 18.88 -23.51
CA GLU A 112 1.61 19.07 -22.05
C GLU A 112 0.53 18.26 -21.35
N ASP A 113 -0.18 17.40 -22.09
CA ASP A 113 -1.30 16.62 -21.59
C ASP A 113 -0.87 15.18 -21.24
N TYR A 114 -1.68 14.51 -20.41
CA TYR A 114 -1.62 13.07 -20.20
C TYR A 114 -2.81 12.40 -20.91
N ASP A 115 -2.53 11.30 -21.61
CA ASP A 115 -3.51 10.54 -22.40
C ASP A 115 -3.93 9.23 -21.74
N PHE A 116 -3.11 8.69 -20.85
CA PHE A 116 -3.41 7.47 -20.10
C PHE A 116 -2.86 7.53 -18.67
N LEU A 117 -3.77 7.71 -17.72
CA LEU A 117 -3.43 7.85 -16.31
C LEU A 117 -3.17 6.47 -15.66
N LEU A 118 -1.96 6.25 -15.18
CA LEU A 118 -1.59 5.09 -14.35
C LEU A 118 -1.69 5.38 -12.87
N GLY A 119 -1.37 6.59 -12.47
CA GLY A 119 -1.45 7.04 -11.08
C GLY A 119 -1.37 8.55 -10.99
N PHE A 120 -1.82 9.11 -9.89
CA PHE A 120 -1.70 10.53 -9.61
C PHE A 120 -1.45 10.79 -8.12
N SER A 121 -0.98 11.98 -7.82
CA SER A 121 -0.85 12.48 -6.45
C SER A 121 -1.12 13.97 -6.42
N VAL A 122 -1.94 14.41 -5.48
CA VAL A 122 -2.24 15.83 -5.24
C VAL A 122 -1.58 16.24 -3.93
N GLN A 123 -0.86 17.35 -3.96
CA GLN A 123 -0.17 17.93 -2.81
C GLN A 123 -1.11 18.84 -2.00
N ALA A 124 -0.76 19.11 -0.74
CA ALA A 124 -1.55 19.98 0.13
C ALA A 124 -1.75 21.39 -0.43
N ASN A 125 -0.80 21.91 -1.22
CA ASN A 125 -0.90 23.21 -1.89
C ASN A 125 -1.77 23.19 -3.15
N GLY A 126 -2.33 22.03 -3.53
CA GLY A 126 -3.17 21.84 -4.70
C GLY A 126 -2.41 21.58 -6.02
N SER A 127 -1.07 21.61 -6.01
CA SER A 127 -0.29 21.11 -7.16
C SER A 127 -0.46 19.58 -7.28
N TYR A 128 -0.29 19.04 -8.48
CA TYR A 128 -0.49 17.61 -8.69
C TYR A 128 0.51 17.01 -9.66
N MET A 129 0.74 15.72 -9.50
CA MET A 129 1.57 14.92 -10.40
C MET A 129 0.73 13.79 -10.98
N VAL A 130 1.00 13.45 -12.22
CA VAL A 130 0.41 12.28 -12.87
C VAL A 130 1.52 11.41 -13.45
N LEU A 131 1.31 10.10 -13.38
CA LEU A 131 2.08 9.12 -14.11
C LEU A 131 1.32 8.80 -15.40
N ASN A 132 1.87 9.24 -16.53
CA ASN A 132 1.30 8.95 -17.82
C ASN A 132 1.87 7.66 -18.40
N GLY A 133 0.99 6.78 -18.86
CA GLY A 133 1.33 5.49 -19.45
C GLY A 133 1.58 5.51 -20.96
N GLY A 134 1.27 6.59 -21.64
CA GLY A 134 1.41 6.82 -23.08
C GLY A 134 1.09 5.62 -23.99
N VAL A 135 0.51 5.86 -25.14
CA VAL A 135 0.05 4.79 -26.07
C VAL A 135 1.22 3.96 -26.64
N ILE A 136 2.46 4.37 -26.50
CA ILE A 136 3.64 3.68 -27.05
C ILE A 136 4.79 3.73 -26.04
N ASN A 137 4.71 2.91 -24.98
CA ASN A 137 5.83 2.60 -24.06
C ASN A 137 6.67 3.81 -23.60
N ARG A 138 6.05 4.96 -23.39
CA ARG A 138 6.73 6.16 -22.90
C ARG A 138 6.13 6.60 -21.59
N TYR A 139 6.50 5.89 -20.55
CA TYR A 139 6.15 6.30 -19.20
C TYR A 139 6.87 7.59 -18.83
N HIS A 140 6.14 8.59 -18.39
CA HIS A 140 6.71 9.83 -17.88
C HIS A 140 5.83 10.42 -16.79
N VAL A 141 6.44 11.23 -15.96
CA VAL A 141 5.78 11.96 -14.88
C VAL A 141 5.59 13.40 -15.35
N LEU A 142 4.36 13.87 -15.23
CA LEU A 142 3.97 15.25 -15.43
C LEU A 142 3.63 15.85 -14.07
N ALA A 143 4.13 17.05 -13.77
CA ALA A 143 3.73 17.80 -12.60
C ALA A 143 3.18 19.16 -13.01
N TYR A 144 2.13 19.58 -12.30
CA TYR A 144 1.43 20.82 -12.60
C TYR A 144 1.23 21.67 -11.35
N SER A 145 1.17 22.99 -11.53
CA SER A 145 0.72 23.90 -10.49
C SER A 145 -0.77 23.68 -10.17
N LYS A 146 -1.27 24.29 -9.11
CA LYS A 146 -2.70 24.31 -8.79
C LYS A 146 -3.54 24.93 -9.92
N GLU A 147 -2.99 25.88 -10.63
CA GLU A 147 -3.57 26.60 -11.75
C GLU A 147 -3.54 25.77 -13.05
N GLY A 148 -2.71 24.73 -13.11
CA GLY A 148 -2.54 23.84 -14.25
C GLY A 148 -1.31 24.14 -15.10
N ASP A 149 -0.38 25.03 -14.67
CA ASP A 149 0.85 25.26 -15.40
C ASP A 149 1.77 24.03 -15.30
N LEU A 150 2.30 23.57 -16.43
CA LEU A 150 3.24 22.45 -16.45
C LEU A 150 4.56 22.84 -15.77
N LEU A 151 4.91 22.12 -14.72
CA LEU A 151 6.15 22.32 -13.95
C LEU A 151 7.23 21.28 -14.28
N LEU A 152 6.83 20.08 -14.65
CA LEU A 152 7.73 18.96 -14.95
C LEU A 152 7.12 18.08 -16.03
N ASN A 153 7.96 17.64 -16.97
CA ASN A 153 7.67 16.51 -17.89
C ASN A 153 8.96 15.70 -18.04
N HIS A 154 9.04 14.57 -17.34
CA HIS A 154 10.29 13.81 -17.28
C HIS A 154 10.07 12.32 -17.14
N SER A 155 10.90 11.50 -17.82
CA SER A 155 10.88 10.03 -17.72
C SER A 155 11.90 9.46 -16.72
N PHE A 156 12.84 10.25 -16.25
CA PHE A 156 13.94 9.83 -15.36
C PHE A 156 14.80 8.68 -15.92
N GLY A 157 14.73 8.42 -17.24
CA GLY A 157 15.38 7.28 -17.88
C GLY A 157 14.68 5.94 -17.57
N LEU A 158 13.45 5.97 -17.09
CA LEU A 158 12.65 4.80 -16.72
C LEU A 158 11.55 4.48 -17.74
N ASP A 159 11.44 5.24 -18.81
CA ASP A 159 10.42 5.14 -19.87
C ASP A 159 10.36 3.79 -20.60
N GLN A 160 11.42 3.00 -20.49
CA GLN A 160 11.50 1.63 -21.02
C GLN A 160 10.90 0.55 -20.11
N TYR A 161 10.60 0.89 -18.85
CA TYR A 161 10.07 -0.04 -17.86
C TYR A 161 8.57 0.17 -17.64
N PRO A 162 7.81 -0.88 -17.36
CA PRO A 162 6.40 -0.74 -16.99
C PRO A 162 6.30 -0.07 -15.62
N LEU A 163 5.87 1.17 -15.58
CA LEU A 163 5.65 1.92 -14.36
C LEU A 163 4.21 1.70 -13.88
N LEU A 164 4.01 1.60 -12.57
CA LEU A 164 2.70 1.30 -11.98
C LEU A 164 2.13 2.46 -11.18
N ASN A 165 2.97 3.13 -10.40
CA ASN A 165 2.50 4.17 -9.48
C ASN A 165 3.62 5.13 -9.10
N ILE A 166 3.24 6.30 -8.64
CA ILE A 166 4.13 7.35 -8.12
C ILE A 166 3.70 7.80 -6.73
N TYR A 167 4.66 8.24 -5.94
CA TYR A 167 4.41 8.84 -4.63
C TYR A 167 5.43 9.95 -4.34
N PRO A 168 5.02 11.22 -4.28
CA PRO A 168 5.87 12.31 -3.83
C PRO A 168 6.23 12.14 -2.37
N MET A 169 7.51 11.95 -2.09
CA MET A 169 8.01 11.70 -0.73
C MET A 169 8.24 13.03 0.01
N ASP A 170 8.84 13.97 -0.69
CA ASP A 170 9.13 15.32 -0.21
C ASP A 170 9.26 16.28 -1.42
N ALA A 171 9.75 17.51 -1.18
CA ALA A 171 9.92 18.51 -2.23
C ALA A 171 10.99 18.15 -3.28
N CYS A 172 11.87 17.19 -2.98
CA CYS A 172 13.01 16.81 -3.82
C CYS A 172 12.89 15.41 -4.41
N HIS A 173 12.13 14.52 -3.77
CA HIS A 173 12.14 13.10 -4.10
C HIS A 173 10.75 12.56 -4.46
N LEU A 174 10.74 11.74 -5.50
CA LEU A 174 9.56 10.99 -5.95
C LEU A 174 9.88 9.49 -5.95
N ALA A 175 9.03 8.71 -5.30
CA ALA A 175 9.07 7.26 -5.41
C ALA A 175 8.31 6.84 -6.67
N ILE A 176 8.92 5.99 -7.49
CA ILE A 176 8.32 5.41 -8.70
C ILE A 176 8.37 3.89 -8.57
N ARG A 177 7.20 3.26 -8.62
CA ARG A 177 7.08 1.83 -8.62
C ARG A 177 7.02 1.27 -10.03
N THR A 178 7.73 0.18 -10.26
CA THR A 178 7.70 -0.59 -11.51
C THR A 178 7.03 -1.93 -11.32
N ASP A 179 6.62 -2.54 -12.42
CA ASP A 179 6.12 -3.91 -12.46
C ASP A 179 7.26 -4.92 -12.66
N TRP A 180 6.96 -6.19 -12.40
CA TRP A 180 7.85 -7.30 -12.69
C TRP A 180 8.09 -7.53 -14.17
N GLY A 181 7.25 -6.95 -15.05
CA GLY A 181 7.48 -6.91 -16.48
C GLY A 181 6.71 -7.95 -17.30
N PHE A 182 5.51 -8.36 -16.85
CA PHE A 182 4.64 -9.22 -17.66
C PHE A 182 4.38 -8.58 -19.04
N ASN A 183 4.75 -9.28 -20.10
CA ASN A 183 4.69 -8.79 -21.47
C ASN A 183 5.49 -7.51 -21.76
N ALA A 184 6.31 -7.02 -20.82
CA ALA A 184 7.18 -5.91 -21.12
C ALA A 184 8.42 -6.39 -21.89
N PRO A 185 8.84 -5.67 -22.94
CA PRO A 185 10.04 -6.03 -23.70
C PRO A 185 11.31 -5.99 -22.84
N THR A 186 11.27 -5.26 -21.73
CA THR A 186 12.38 -5.15 -20.78
C THR A 186 11.83 -5.10 -19.37
N ALA A 187 12.14 -6.14 -18.57
CA ALA A 187 11.82 -6.12 -17.15
C ALA A 187 12.68 -5.08 -16.42
N SER A 188 12.10 -4.36 -15.48
CA SER A 188 12.85 -3.44 -14.63
C SER A 188 13.81 -4.22 -13.73
N PRO A 189 15.08 -3.80 -13.55
CA PRO A 189 16.01 -4.44 -12.62
C PRO A 189 15.63 -4.26 -11.15
N TYR A 190 14.81 -3.27 -10.81
CA TYR A 190 14.33 -2.98 -9.46
C TYR A 190 12.84 -2.70 -9.47
N LEU A 191 12.18 -2.92 -8.34
CA LEU A 191 10.74 -2.69 -8.17
C LEU A 191 10.41 -1.28 -7.71
N LEU A 192 11.37 -0.57 -7.11
CA LEU A 192 11.19 0.78 -6.60
C LEU A 192 12.40 1.65 -6.95
N TYR A 193 12.12 2.80 -7.52
CA TYR A 193 13.09 3.86 -7.78
C TYR A 193 12.73 5.11 -6.99
N ILE A 194 13.73 5.70 -6.37
CA ILE A 194 13.64 7.05 -5.82
C ILE A 194 14.35 7.97 -6.84
N VAL A 195 13.66 8.96 -7.33
CA VAL A 195 14.20 9.93 -8.29
C VAL A 195 14.30 11.30 -7.65
N ASP A 196 15.34 12.00 -7.98
CA ASP A 196 15.56 13.38 -7.57
C ASP A 196 14.90 14.31 -8.61
N LEU A 197 13.92 15.09 -8.16
CA LEU A 197 13.13 15.99 -9.00
C LEU A 197 13.95 17.21 -9.51
N GLN A 198 15.02 17.58 -8.82
CA GLN A 198 15.87 18.73 -9.22
C GLN A 198 16.87 18.34 -10.29
N THR A 199 17.49 17.17 -10.14
CA THR A 199 18.51 16.69 -11.08
C THR A 199 17.94 15.87 -12.22
N GLY A 200 16.70 15.38 -12.09
CA GLY A 200 16.06 14.48 -13.04
C GLY A 200 16.71 13.09 -13.10
N LYS A 201 17.37 12.65 -12.05
CA LYS A 201 18.10 11.38 -12.03
C LYS A 201 17.58 10.43 -10.97
N VAL A 202 17.81 9.14 -11.19
CA VAL A 202 17.61 8.13 -10.15
C VAL A 202 18.60 8.42 -9.02
N HIS A 203 18.08 8.63 -7.82
CA HIS A 203 18.82 8.83 -6.59
C HIS A 203 19.15 7.47 -5.97
N GLN A 204 18.16 6.56 -5.86
CA GLN A 204 18.30 5.25 -5.24
C GLN A 204 17.36 4.24 -5.90
N SER A 205 17.71 2.95 -5.78
CA SER A 205 16.90 1.83 -6.28
C SER A 205 16.79 0.76 -5.22
N TYR A 206 15.60 0.25 -4.99
CA TYR A 206 15.33 -0.74 -3.96
C TYR A 206 14.62 -1.96 -4.54
N TYR A 207 14.74 -3.07 -3.84
CA TYR A 207 14.07 -4.34 -4.11
C TYR A 207 14.38 -4.86 -5.52
N PRO A 208 15.54 -5.54 -5.68
CA PRO A 208 15.89 -6.17 -6.96
C PRO A 208 14.73 -7.03 -7.47
N ASN A 209 14.41 -6.86 -8.74
CA ASN A 209 13.38 -7.67 -9.38
C ASN A 209 13.82 -9.13 -9.41
N PRO A 210 13.05 -10.08 -8.90
CA PRO A 210 13.43 -11.50 -8.83
C PRO A 210 13.50 -12.19 -10.19
N LYS A 211 13.38 -11.47 -11.31
CA LYS A 211 13.40 -12.01 -12.69
C LYS A 211 12.31 -13.05 -12.95
N SER A 212 11.19 -12.93 -12.30
CA SER A 212 10.06 -13.80 -12.63
C SER A 212 9.35 -13.26 -13.86
N ASN A 213 8.93 -14.14 -14.75
CA ASN A 213 8.04 -13.80 -15.87
C ASN A 213 6.59 -13.51 -15.39
N LEU A 214 6.43 -13.28 -14.10
CA LEU A 214 5.20 -13.09 -13.37
C LEU A 214 4.86 -11.62 -13.27
N GLY A 215 4.71 -10.95 -14.38
CA GLY A 215 4.13 -9.65 -14.37
C GLY A 215 2.66 -9.71 -13.98
N MET A 216 2.36 -9.34 -12.76
CA MET A 216 1.01 -9.02 -12.36
C MET A 216 1.00 -7.61 -11.83
N GLY A 217 0.55 -6.71 -12.69
CA GLY A 217 0.29 -5.31 -12.37
C GLY A 217 -0.86 -5.18 -11.38
N LEU A 218 -0.62 -5.51 -10.13
CA LEU A 218 -1.56 -5.21 -9.07
C LEU A 218 -1.25 -3.84 -8.51
N THR A 219 -2.29 -3.03 -8.48
CA THR A 219 -2.24 -1.67 -7.95
C THR A 219 -1.93 -1.73 -6.46
N LEU A 220 -0.68 -1.54 -6.10
CA LEU A 220 -0.25 -1.48 -4.72
C LEU A 220 -0.12 -0.01 -4.33
N TYR A 221 -0.68 0.33 -3.20
CA TYR A 221 -0.69 1.70 -2.71
C TYR A 221 0.58 1.98 -1.91
N PHE A 222 0.99 3.24 -1.94
CA PHE A 222 1.93 3.78 -0.99
C PHE A 222 1.17 4.40 0.18
N VAL A 223 1.67 4.18 1.38
CA VAL A 223 1.11 4.76 2.60
C VAL A 223 2.21 5.48 3.36
N ASN A 224 1.94 6.65 3.90
CA ASN A 224 2.88 7.35 4.77
C ASN A 224 2.57 7.05 6.22
N TYR A 225 3.60 6.69 6.99
CA TYR A 225 3.51 6.59 8.43
C TYR A 225 4.85 6.93 9.10
N ALA A 226 4.82 7.80 10.10
CA ALA A 226 5.98 8.20 10.90
C ALA A 226 7.19 8.67 10.05
N GLY A 227 6.94 9.40 8.96
CA GLY A 227 7.97 9.92 8.07
C GLY A 227 8.61 8.89 7.13
N GLN A 228 8.08 7.69 7.08
CA GLN A 228 8.47 6.65 6.14
C GLN A 228 7.34 6.37 5.16
N VAL A 229 7.68 5.97 3.95
CA VAL A 229 6.71 5.45 2.99
C VAL A 229 6.67 3.94 3.11
N LEU A 230 5.47 3.41 3.25
CA LEU A 230 5.22 1.98 3.37
C LEU A 230 4.66 1.43 2.07
N MET A 231 5.05 0.22 1.73
CA MET A 231 4.65 -0.47 0.52
C MET A 231 4.60 -1.98 0.77
N SER A 232 3.56 -2.65 0.26
CA SER A 232 3.58 -4.11 0.09
C SER A 232 4.06 -4.47 -1.31
N ASN A 233 4.50 -5.71 -1.49
CA ASN A 233 4.89 -6.23 -2.77
C ASN A 233 4.16 -7.53 -3.07
N TYR A 234 3.82 -7.77 -4.33
CA TYR A 234 3.22 -9.05 -4.73
C TYR A 234 4.25 -10.18 -4.64
N GLY A 235 3.79 -11.38 -4.27
CA GLY A 235 4.66 -12.55 -4.13
C GLY A 235 5.56 -12.52 -2.89
N THR A 236 5.38 -11.54 -2.02
CA THR A 236 5.95 -11.52 -0.69
C THR A 236 4.88 -11.04 0.30
N SER A 237 4.89 -11.59 1.49
CA SER A 237 4.03 -11.12 2.58
C SER A 237 4.68 -10.00 3.39
N ASP A 238 5.69 -9.34 2.83
CA ASP A 238 6.44 -8.31 3.50
C ASP A 238 5.82 -6.93 3.29
N ILE A 239 5.79 -6.15 4.34
CA ILE A 239 5.56 -4.72 4.28
C ILE A 239 6.92 -4.03 4.40
N TYR A 240 7.25 -3.27 3.40
CA TYR A 240 8.50 -2.53 3.32
C TYR A 240 8.30 -1.10 3.79
N ALA A 241 9.30 -0.56 4.49
CA ALA A 241 9.40 0.85 4.81
C ALA A 241 10.63 1.45 4.13
N PHE A 242 10.51 2.62 3.55
CA PHE A 242 11.64 3.30 2.91
C PHE A 242 11.58 4.82 3.07
N THR A 243 12.76 5.40 2.98
CA THR A 243 13.01 6.84 2.82
C THR A 243 13.75 7.05 1.52
N ALA A 244 14.18 8.28 1.23
CA ALA A 244 15.04 8.53 0.07
C ALA A 244 16.34 7.71 0.12
N ASP A 245 16.92 7.51 1.33
CA ASP A 245 18.27 6.97 1.52
C ASP A 245 18.31 5.56 2.13
N SER A 246 17.19 5.02 2.57
CA SER A 246 17.15 3.73 3.25
C SER A 246 15.90 2.94 2.99
N SER A 247 15.99 1.62 3.11
CA SER A 247 14.84 0.72 3.09
C SER A 247 15.04 -0.45 4.05
N SER A 248 13.93 -0.97 4.58
CA SER A 248 13.91 -2.14 5.45
C SER A 248 12.58 -2.87 5.34
N VAL A 249 12.54 -4.13 5.77
CA VAL A 249 11.28 -4.82 6.03
C VAL A 249 10.72 -4.26 7.34
N ARG A 250 9.51 -3.73 7.27
CA ARG A 250 8.82 -3.22 8.45
C ARG A 250 8.08 -4.32 9.18
N TYR A 251 7.40 -5.18 8.45
CA TYR A 251 6.70 -6.34 9.01
C TYR A 251 6.75 -7.51 8.03
N HIS A 252 6.83 -8.72 8.59
CA HIS A 252 6.48 -9.94 7.89
C HIS A 252 5.03 -10.29 8.23
N VAL A 253 4.18 -10.51 7.24
CA VAL A 253 2.78 -10.90 7.47
C VAL A 253 2.64 -12.40 7.25
N ASP A 254 2.27 -13.11 8.29
CA ASP A 254 1.99 -14.55 8.24
C ASP A 254 0.49 -14.78 8.42
N VAL A 255 -0.20 -15.18 7.37
CA VAL A 255 -1.62 -15.49 7.42
C VAL A 255 -1.81 -17.00 7.60
N ASP A 256 -2.03 -17.40 8.85
CA ASP A 256 -2.33 -18.79 9.23
C ASP A 256 -1.29 -19.83 8.75
N GLY A 257 0.00 -19.44 8.67
CA GLY A 257 1.09 -20.29 8.17
C GLY A 257 1.01 -20.60 6.68
N ARG A 258 0.34 -19.76 5.87
CA ARG A 258 0.08 -20.01 4.45
C ARG A 258 0.97 -19.24 3.49
N ASN A 259 2.08 -18.70 3.96
CA ASN A 259 3.04 -18.07 3.07
C ASN A 259 3.69 -19.11 2.15
N SER A 260 3.93 -18.75 0.90
CA SER A 260 4.65 -19.63 -0.02
C SER A 260 6.11 -19.84 0.44
N PRO A 261 6.72 -20.98 0.13
CA PRO A 261 8.13 -21.21 0.42
C PRO A 261 9.04 -20.21 -0.30
N GLU A 262 10.21 -19.96 0.29
CA GLU A 262 11.23 -19.15 -0.36
C GLU A 262 11.54 -19.67 -1.78
N GLY A 263 11.64 -18.77 -2.73
CA GLY A 263 11.90 -19.10 -4.14
C GLY A 263 10.70 -19.66 -4.92
N PHE A 264 9.53 -19.81 -4.30
CA PHE A 264 8.33 -20.32 -4.97
C PHE A 264 8.05 -19.56 -6.27
N TRP A 265 7.99 -18.23 -6.21
CA TRP A 265 7.65 -17.37 -7.33
C TRP A 265 8.68 -17.36 -8.46
N THR A 266 9.89 -17.82 -8.22
CA THR A 266 10.99 -17.91 -9.20
C THR A 266 11.30 -19.34 -9.64
N SER A 267 10.59 -20.33 -9.11
CA SER A 267 10.82 -21.75 -9.40
C SER A 267 10.14 -22.24 -10.68
N TYR A 268 9.31 -21.43 -11.32
CA TYR A 268 8.59 -21.75 -12.53
C TYR A 268 9.08 -20.90 -13.71
N GLU A 269 9.14 -21.48 -14.89
CA GLU A 269 9.50 -20.75 -16.13
C GLU A 269 8.31 -19.98 -16.70
N ASP A 270 7.10 -20.51 -16.49
CA ASP A 270 5.84 -19.94 -16.98
C ASP A 270 5.00 -19.34 -15.85
N GLY A 271 4.50 -18.12 -16.06
CA GLY A 271 3.67 -17.42 -15.09
C GLY A 271 2.33 -18.09 -14.83
N PHE A 272 1.74 -18.76 -15.80
CA PHE A 272 0.48 -19.49 -15.61
C PHE A 272 0.67 -20.74 -14.74
N ASP A 273 1.81 -21.41 -14.88
CA ASP A 273 2.13 -22.61 -14.09
C ASP A 273 2.28 -22.27 -12.60
N VAL A 274 3.00 -21.21 -12.27
CA VAL A 274 3.14 -20.78 -10.85
C VAL A 274 1.82 -20.31 -10.29
N TRP A 275 0.97 -19.61 -11.09
CA TRP A 275 -0.38 -19.25 -10.66
C TRP A 275 -1.24 -20.46 -10.40
N GLY A 276 -1.21 -21.44 -11.29
CA GLY A 276 -1.90 -22.70 -11.10
C GLY A 276 -1.45 -23.42 -9.82
N ALA A 277 -0.16 -23.41 -9.53
CA ALA A 277 0.39 -23.98 -8.31
C ALA A 277 -0.01 -23.16 -7.07
N TYR A 278 0.10 -21.83 -7.11
CA TYR A 278 -0.30 -20.93 -6.03
C TYR A 278 -1.75 -21.13 -5.62
N ASN A 279 -2.66 -21.21 -6.59
CA ASN A 279 -4.07 -21.46 -6.35
C ASN A 279 -4.32 -22.85 -5.75
N ARG A 280 -3.67 -23.88 -6.27
CA ARG A 280 -3.84 -25.25 -5.82
C ARG A 280 -3.33 -25.49 -4.40
N GLU A 281 -2.17 -24.90 -4.06
CA GLU A 281 -1.54 -25.05 -2.74
C GLU A 281 -2.19 -24.15 -1.69
N GLY A 282 -2.92 -23.12 -2.10
CA GLY A 282 -3.65 -22.22 -1.21
C GLY A 282 -2.74 -21.31 -0.41
N TYR A 283 -1.69 -20.79 -1.02
CA TYR A 283 -0.82 -19.80 -0.40
C TYR A 283 -1.46 -18.42 -0.31
N ILE A 284 -0.97 -17.58 0.62
CA ILE A 284 -1.39 -16.19 0.82
C ILE A 284 -0.13 -15.34 0.90
N ASP A 285 0.24 -14.70 -0.21
CA ASP A 285 1.42 -13.83 -0.32
C ASP A 285 1.07 -12.43 -0.82
N HIS A 286 -0.21 -12.12 -0.91
CA HIS A 286 -0.62 -10.83 -1.42
C HIS A 286 -1.32 -10.03 -0.33
N ILE A 287 -0.75 -8.86 -0.01
CA ILE A 287 -1.30 -7.86 0.90
C ILE A 287 -1.66 -6.62 0.07
N PRO A 288 -2.82 -6.61 -0.61
CA PRO A 288 -3.19 -5.54 -1.55
C PRO A 288 -3.48 -4.20 -0.88
N PHE A 289 -3.75 -4.22 0.41
CA PHE A 289 -3.95 -3.02 1.20
C PHE A 289 -3.24 -3.15 2.54
N PHE A 290 -2.56 -2.09 2.92
CA PHE A 290 -1.92 -1.94 4.22
C PHE A 290 -2.02 -0.48 4.67
N MET A 291 -2.34 -0.26 5.92
CA MET A 291 -2.35 1.06 6.55
C MET A 291 -1.89 0.93 8.00
N GLU A 292 -1.04 1.83 8.43
CA GLU A 292 -0.57 1.90 9.80
C GLU A 292 -0.92 3.26 10.42
N THR A 293 -1.43 3.22 11.64
CA THR A 293 -1.67 4.39 12.52
C THR A 293 -0.87 4.23 13.80
N ASP A 294 -0.96 5.19 14.72
CA ASP A 294 -0.29 5.09 16.03
C ASP A 294 -0.88 3.95 16.88
N GLU A 295 -2.15 3.63 16.70
CA GLU A 295 -2.86 2.64 17.48
C GLU A 295 -2.98 1.28 16.80
N ARG A 296 -3.15 1.26 15.46
CA ARG A 296 -3.55 0.05 14.73
C ARG A 296 -2.81 -0.13 13.42
N ILE A 297 -2.72 -1.39 13.02
CA ILE A 297 -2.35 -1.82 11.67
C ILE A 297 -3.58 -2.41 11.03
N TRP A 298 -3.86 -2.00 9.80
CA TRP A 298 -4.93 -2.50 8.96
C TRP A 298 -4.35 -3.18 7.74
N LEU A 299 -4.88 -4.31 7.37
CA LEU A 299 -4.47 -4.97 6.15
C LEU A 299 -5.63 -5.75 5.50
N ARG A 300 -5.55 -5.88 4.20
CA ARG A 300 -6.29 -6.87 3.42
C ARG A 300 -5.31 -7.90 2.92
N PHE A 301 -5.67 -9.16 2.98
CA PHE A 301 -4.89 -10.25 2.44
C PHE A 301 -5.69 -11.03 1.39
N GLU A 302 -4.99 -11.54 0.39
CA GLU A 302 -5.57 -12.35 -0.68
C GLU A 302 -4.67 -13.55 -0.96
N GLY A 303 -5.30 -14.72 -1.11
CA GLY A 303 -4.65 -15.96 -1.48
C GLY A 303 -5.05 -16.46 -2.85
N GLY A 304 -4.49 -17.60 -3.24
CA GLY A 304 -4.71 -18.23 -4.53
C GLY A 304 -6.14 -18.76 -4.77
N ALA A 305 -6.99 -18.78 -3.76
CA ALA A 305 -8.39 -19.21 -3.88
C ALA A 305 -9.33 -18.17 -3.27
N ASP A 306 -10.54 -18.03 -3.79
CA ASP A 306 -11.52 -17.01 -3.39
C ASP A 306 -11.84 -17.00 -1.88
N ASN A 307 -11.78 -18.17 -1.23
CA ASN A 307 -12.01 -18.27 0.21
C ASN A 307 -10.81 -17.84 1.06
N LEU A 308 -9.66 -17.56 0.46
CA LEU A 308 -8.42 -17.18 1.13
C LEU A 308 -8.19 -15.66 1.13
N GLN A 309 -9.24 -14.88 1.05
CA GLN A 309 -9.18 -13.42 1.18
C GLN A 309 -9.84 -12.96 2.48
N GLY A 310 -9.41 -11.82 2.98
CA GLY A 310 -10.00 -11.19 4.16
C GLY A 310 -9.33 -9.89 4.54
N TYR A 311 -9.83 -9.32 5.61
CA TYR A 311 -9.30 -8.13 6.24
C TYR A 311 -8.81 -8.50 7.64
N ALA A 312 -7.87 -7.73 8.14
CA ALA A 312 -7.50 -7.79 9.54
C ALA A 312 -7.15 -6.40 10.08
N TRP A 313 -7.35 -6.23 11.37
CA TRP A 313 -6.72 -5.15 12.10
C TRP A 313 -6.00 -5.70 13.32
N ILE A 314 -4.93 -5.03 13.71
CA ILE A 314 -4.05 -5.42 14.80
C ILE A 314 -3.90 -4.22 15.72
N ASP A 315 -4.23 -4.37 16.98
CA ASP A 315 -3.95 -3.37 18.00
C ASP A 315 -2.46 -3.39 18.34
N LYS A 316 -1.79 -2.26 18.19
CA LYS A 316 -0.33 -2.18 18.35
C LYS A 316 0.13 -2.29 19.79
N GLN A 317 -0.71 -1.95 20.74
CA GLN A 317 -0.37 -1.96 22.15
C GLN A 317 -0.55 -3.35 22.75
N SER A 318 -1.67 -4.00 22.44
CA SER A 318 -2.00 -5.33 22.99
C SER A 318 -1.51 -6.49 22.12
N GLY A 319 -1.22 -6.24 20.84
CA GLY A 319 -0.95 -7.29 19.87
C GLY A 319 -2.18 -8.10 19.47
N GLU A 320 -3.39 -7.69 19.90
CA GLU A 320 -4.62 -8.40 19.55
C GLU A 320 -4.91 -8.29 18.06
N VAL A 321 -5.31 -9.42 17.45
CA VAL A 321 -5.55 -9.51 16.00
C VAL A 321 -6.98 -9.95 15.75
N HIS A 322 -7.68 -9.19 14.92
CA HIS A 322 -9.04 -9.49 14.47
C HIS A 322 -9.07 -9.63 12.95
N SER A 323 -9.53 -10.79 12.46
CA SER A 323 -9.70 -11.05 11.05
C SER A 323 -11.15 -11.31 10.68
N PHE A 324 -11.59 -10.80 9.54
CA PHE A 324 -12.98 -10.88 9.07
C PHE A 324 -13.05 -10.83 7.54
N LYS A 325 -14.22 -11.25 6.99
CA LYS A 325 -14.45 -11.34 5.55
C LYS A 325 -15.03 -10.07 4.93
N GLN A 326 -15.81 -9.34 5.68
CA GLN A 326 -16.54 -8.17 5.17
C GLN A 326 -16.80 -7.16 6.28
N PHE A 327 -16.97 -5.91 5.88
CA PHE A 327 -17.50 -4.86 6.73
C PHE A 327 -19.03 -4.86 6.67
N ALA A 328 -19.66 -4.53 7.77
CA ALA A 328 -21.07 -4.18 7.83
C ALA A 328 -21.24 -2.81 8.49
N PHE A 329 -22.39 -2.24 8.33
CA PHE A 329 -22.79 -0.97 8.93
C PHE A 329 -24.29 -0.93 9.12
N ASP A 330 -24.77 -0.17 10.09
CA ASP A 330 -26.19 0.05 10.30
C ASP A 330 -26.76 0.95 9.18
N PRO A 331 -27.70 0.45 8.36
CA PRO A 331 -28.29 1.24 7.26
C PRO A 331 -29.00 2.53 7.71
N SER A 332 -29.28 2.70 8.99
CA SER A 332 -29.90 3.92 9.53
C SER A 332 -28.95 5.14 9.51
N PHE A 333 -27.66 4.92 9.26
CA PHE A 333 -26.65 5.98 9.08
C PHE A 333 -26.52 6.47 7.61
N CYS A 334 -27.31 5.94 6.68
CA CYS A 334 -27.30 6.33 5.25
C CYS A 334 -28.29 7.46 4.93
#